data_93b45f8ddc49e09999e6c57336407def
#
_entry.id   93b45f8ddc49e09999e6c57336407def
#
_cell.length_a   1.000
_cell.length_b   1.000
_cell.length_c   1.000
_cell.angle_alpha   90.00
_cell.angle_beta   90.00
_cell.angle_gamma   90.00
#
_symmetry.space_group_name_H-M   'P 1'
#
loop_
_entity.id
_entity.type
_entity.pdbx_description
1 polymer ?
#
loop_
_entity_poly.entity_id
_entity_poly.type
_entity_poly.pdbx_seq_one_letter_code
_entity_poly.pdbx_strand_id
1 'polypeptide(L)'
;MNRRNQALAVPIVLTMVASAGLSGCSNERHTQAAAPETVSNVAVIVAQKTSVPDWLEAVGTVRAAQTSQVASQATGNIVEIRAHEGDRVQVGQVLAILDDAQSRSGADQATAAVAAAEKELSAADSDLALAGSTLKRYQQLYEKKSVSPQEFDEIKARYQSAEARRDMARAGQAQANAALTQARTSLGYTRIRAPFAGIVTEKKVDAGMLASPGMPIFTIEDTRSHRLEVTVDESELRQVRLGQASPVTIDALGNVSLSGKVVQIVPVADPASRSFLVKVDLPADARLRSGLFGRARFSRGERPALLIPRTSLVERGQLQGIYVLDANQIAGLRYVTLGKSAGEQIEVLSGLQDGEKVVGVPGDRELGGKRIALHQ
;
A
#
# COMPACT_ATOMS: atom_id res chain seq x y z
N MET A 1 2.26 5.50 65.91
CA MET A 1 1.34 6.25 66.79
C MET A 1 -0.05 5.71 66.46
N ASN A 2 -0.55 4.74 67.26
CA ASN A 2 -1.57 4.82 68.30
C ASN A 2 -2.90 5.41 67.79
N ARG A 3 -4.04 4.77 67.84
CA ARG A 3 -4.80 4.03 68.85
C ARG A 3 -6.03 3.40 68.20
N ARG A 4 -6.36 2.17 68.42
CA ARG A 4 -7.22 1.53 69.49
C ARG A 4 -8.69 1.44 69.09
N ASN A 5 -9.11 0.21 68.80
CA ASN A 5 -10.16 -0.59 69.48
C ASN A 5 -11.36 0.18 70.09
N GLN A 6 -12.57 -0.28 69.70
CA GLN A 6 -13.53 -0.68 70.73
C GLN A 6 -14.59 -1.62 70.14
N ALA A 7 -14.64 -2.80 70.71
CA ALA A 7 -15.71 -3.77 70.60
C ALA A 7 -16.87 -3.38 71.54
N LEU A 8 -18.12 -3.62 71.14
CA LEU A 8 -19.26 -3.62 72.06
C LEU A 8 -20.13 -4.87 71.78
N ALA A 9 -20.04 -5.81 72.67
CA ALA A 9 -20.92 -6.94 72.83
C ALA A 9 -22.04 -6.53 73.81
N VAL A 10 -23.31 -6.91 73.56
CA VAL A 10 -24.43 -6.95 74.53
C VAL A 10 -25.48 -7.98 74.07
N PRO A 11 -26.29 -8.58 74.91
CA PRO A 11 -26.33 -10.02 75.16
C PRO A 11 -27.68 -10.67 74.74
N ILE A 12 -27.63 -11.99 74.83
CA ILE A 12 -28.70 -12.98 74.80
C ILE A 12 -29.82 -12.68 75.82
N VAL A 13 -31.06 -12.64 75.36
CA VAL A 13 -32.22 -12.92 76.23
C VAL A 13 -33.02 -14.09 75.62
N LEU A 14 -32.97 -15.18 76.40
CA LEU A 14 -33.72 -16.44 76.22
C LEU A 14 -35.12 -16.21 76.84
N THR A 15 -36.17 -16.38 76.06
CA THR A 15 -37.51 -16.62 76.64
C THR A 15 -38.17 -17.78 75.95
N MET A 16 -38.30 -18.79 76.69
CA MET A 16 -39.00 -20.08 76.43
C MET A 16 -40.50 -19.86 76.78
N VAL A 17 -41.41 -20.02 75.84
CA VAL A 17 -42.83 -20.25 76.13
C VAL A 17 -43.31 -21.39 75.26
N ALA A 18 -43.78 -22.39 75.99
CA ALA A 18 -44.31 -23.63 75.47
C ALA A 18 -45.84 -23.48 75.12
N SER A 19 -46.22 -24.32 74.24
CA SER A 19 -47.47 -25.06 74.24
C SER A 19 -48.51 -24.79 73.15
N ALA A 20 -48.98 -25.91 72.75
CA ALA A 20 -50.30 -26.30 72.25
C ALA A 20 -50.45 -26.43 70.72
N GLY A 21 -50.61 -27.67 70.36
CA GLY A 21 -50.86 -28.19 69.04
C GLY A 21 -52.23 -27.79 68.44
N LEU A 22 -52.19 -27.73 67.13
CA LEU A 22 -53.37 -27.94 66.31
C LEU A 22 -52.94 -28.68 65.06
N SER A 23 -53.32 -29.92 64.94
CA SER A 23 -53.17 -30.76 63.77
C SER A 23 -54.05 -30.17 62.67
N GLY A 24 -53.45 -29.49 61.72
CA GLY A 24 -54.11 -29.07 60.46
C GLY A 24 -53.50 -29.89 59.32
N CYS A 25 -54.29 -30.89 58.86
CA CYS A 25 -54.02 -31.56 57.59
C CYS A 25 -54.02 -30.56 56.48
N SER A 26 -52.87 -30.03 56.03
CA SER A 26 -52.74 -29.33 54.78
C SER A 26 -52.67 -30.36 53.65
N ASN A 27 -53.78 -30.48 52.95
CA ASN A 27 -53.88 -31.20 51.71
C ASN A 27 -52.97 -30.50 50.69
N GLU A 28 -51.74 -30.92 50.59
CA GLU A 28 -50.88 -30.52 49.50
C GLU A 28 -51.53 -31.02 48.20
N ARG A 29 -52.28 -30.13 47.57
CA ARG A 29 -52.64 -30.31 46.17
C ARG A 29 -51.27 -30.27 45.41
N HIS A 30 -50.79 -31.46 45.11
CA HIS A 30 -49.85 -31.58 44.00
C HIS A 30 -50.54 -30.97 42.79
N THR A 31 -50.20 -29.72 42.47
CA THR A 31 -50.57 -29.13 41.19
C THR A 31 -49.86 -30.00 40.16
N GLN A 32 -50.55 -30.97 39.59
CA GLN A 32 -50.10 -31.69 38.41
C GLN A 32 -49.72 -30.59 37.39
N ALA A 33 -48.43 -30.45 37.10
CA ALA A 33 -47.95 -29.58 36.04
C ALA A 33 -48.72 -29.97 34.78
N ALA A 34 -49.54 -29.05 34.27
CA ALA A 34 -50.29 -29.26 33.05
C ALA A 34 -49.33 -29.76 31.97
N ALA A 35 -49.72 -30.82 31.28
CA ALA A 35 -48.92 -31.36 30.19
C ALA A 35 -48.58 -30.21 29.22
N PRO A 36 -47.31 -30.04 28.79
CA PRO A 36 -46.92 -28.93 27.95
C PRO A 36 -47.76 -28.91 26.67
N GLU A 37 -48.29 -27.76 26.33
CA GLU A 37 -49.02 -27.52 25.08
C GLU A 37 -48.14 -27.94 23.88
N THR A 38 -48.71 -28.78 22.99
CA THR A 38 -47.96 -29.26 21.83
C THR A 38 -48.18 -28.35 20.63
N VAL A 39 -47.13 -27.81 20.09
CA VAL A 39 -47.14 -26.97 18.87
C VAL A 39 -46.63 -27.80 17.71
N SER A 40 -47.44 -27.92 16.68
CA SER A 40 -47.11 -28.57 15.42
C SER A 40 -46.71 -27.54 14.37
N ASN A 41 -46.08 -28.01 13.30
CA ASN A 41 -45.68 -27.18 12.15
C ASN A 41 -44.60 -26.14 12.45
N VAL A 42 -43.54 -26.60 13.17
CA VAL A 42 -42.36 -25.82 13.46
C VAL A 42 -41.15 -26.56 12.92
N ALA A 43 -40.40 -25.92 12.04
CA ALA A 43 -39.16 -26.47 11.51
C ALA A 43 -38.10 -26.58 12.63
N VAL A 44 -37.51 -27.75 12.77
CA VAL A 44 -36.41 -27.99 13.72
C VAL A 44 -35.15 -28.29 12.95
N ILE A 45 -34.07 -27.65 13.32
CA ILE A 45 -32.75 -27.82 12.75
C ILE A 45 -31.79 -28.34 13.83
N VAL A 46 -30.81 -29.11 13.43
CA VAL A 46 -29.70 -29.52 14.30
C VAL A 46 -28.55 -28.55 14.09
N ALA A 47 -28.12 -27.90 15.16
CA ALA A 47 -26.97 -27.03 15.11
C ALA A 47 -25.71 -27.89 14.94
N GLN A 48 -24.97 -27.66 13.86
CA GLN A 48 -23.74 -28.41 13.56
C GLN A 48 -22.58 -27.45 13.31
N LYS A 49 -21.40 -27.85 13.78
CA LYS A 49 -20.17 -27.15 13.44
C LYS A 49 -19.88 -27.36 11.97
N THR A 50 -19.81 -26.25 11.26
CA THR A 50 -19.46 -26.20 9.83
C THR A 50 -18.12 -25.50 9.68
N SER A 51 -17.29 -25.95 8.74
CA SER A 51 -16.05 -25.26 8.41
C SER A 51 -16.37 -23.97 7.67
N VAL A 52 -15.88 -22.84 8.22
CA VAL A 52 -16.06 -21.52 7.61
C VAL A 52 -14.69 -20.90 7.33
N PRO A 53 -14.55 -20.12 6.24
CA PRO A 53 -13.31 -19.42 5.96
C PRO A 53 -12.93 -18.48 7.11
N ASP A 54 -11.69 -18.56 7.55
CA ASP A 54 -11.12 -17.63 8.52
C ASP A 54 -10.28 -16.57 7.82
N TRP A 55 -10.51 -15.31 8.16
CA TRP A 55 -9.88 -14.18 7.51
C TRP A 55 -9.22 -13.26 8.54
N LEU A 56 -7.95 -12.97 8.29
CA LEU A 56 -7.28 -11.82 8.87
C LEU A 56 -7.68 -10.58 8.08
N GLU A 57 -8.24 -9.61 8.74
CA GLU A 57 -8.57 -8.31 8.14
C GLU A 57 -7.52 -7.28 8.58
N ALA A 58 -6.86 -6.66 7.60
CA ALA A 58 -5.90 -5.60 7.82
C ALA A 58 -6.35 -4.33 7.11
N VAL A 59 -6.22 -3.21 7.80
CA VAL A 59 -6.62 -1.88 7.32
C VAL A 59 -5.42 -1.12 6.77
N GLY A 60 -5.67 -0.24 5.84
CA GLY A 60 -4.61 0.55 5.25
C GLY A 60 -5.10 1.65 4.32
N THR A 61 -4.15 2.25 3.62
CA THR A 61 -4.39 3.39 2.74
C THR A 61 -3.94 3.06 1.33
N VAL A 62 -4.74 3.45 0.35
CA VAL A 62 -4.37 3.37 -1.07
C VAL A 62 -3.28 4.40 -1.36
N ARG A 63 -2.23 3.98 -2.05
CA ARG A 63 -1.17 4.84 -2.56
C ARG A 63 -0.88 4.54 -4.02
N ALA A 64 -0.41 5.54 -4.74
CA ALA A 64 0.14 5.29 -6.07
C ALA A 64 1.34 4.33 -5.97
N ALA A 65 1.49 3.42 -6.92
CA ALA A 65 2.61 2.47 -6.92
C ALA A 65 3.95 3.18 -7.14
N GLN A 66 3.94 4.32 -7.81
CA GLN A 66 5.10 5.17 -8.03
C GLN A 66 4.76 6.63 -7.73
N THR A 67 5.57 7.25 -6.86
CA THR A 67 5.52 8.66 -6.52
C THR A 67 6.92 9.24 -6.70
N SER A 68 7.04 10.41 -7.31
CA SER A 68 8.31 11.12 -7.44
C SER A 68 8.20 12.54 -6.93
N GLN A 69 9.13 12.92 -6.09
CA GLN A 69 9.38 14.33 -5.77
C GLN A 69 10.38 14.88 -6.79
N VAL A 70 9.87 15.72 -7.69
CA VAL A 70 10.69 16.40 -8.70
C VAL A 70 11.35 17.59 -8.05
N ALA A 71 12.67 17.52 -7.90
CA ALA A 71 13.48 18.56 -7.28
C ALA A 71 14.27 19.35 -8.34
N SER A 72 14.65 20.58 -8.03
CA SER A 72 15.57 21.35 -8.85
C SER A 72 16.97 20.72 -8.86
N GLN A 73 17.64 20.76 -10.00
CA GLN A 73 19.04 20.36 -10.16
C GLN A 73 19.97 21.58 -10.36
N ALA A 74 19.38 22.77 -10.55
CA ALA A 74 20.12 24.02 -10.74
C ALA A 74 19.64 25.09 -9.77
N THR A 75 20.49 26.08 -9.54
CA THR A 75 20.11 27.30 -8.83
C THR A 75 19.59 28.32 -9.82
N GLY A 76 18.48 28.96 -9.52
CA GLY A 76 17.89 30.04 -10.34
C GLY A 76 16.51 30.44 -9.87
N ASN A 77 16.07 31.64 -10.22
CA ASN A 77 14.71 32.07 -9.92
C ASN A 77 13.73 31.34 -10.83
N ILE A 78 12.58 30.92 -10.28
CA ILE A 78 11.50 30.33 -11.06
C ILE A 78 10.83 31.43 -11.87
N VAL A 79 10.98 31.39 -13.18
CA VAL A 79 10.37 32.39 -14.09
C VAL A 79 8.95 32.02 -14.44
N GLU A 80 8.71 30.73 -14.67
CA GLU A 80 7.40 30.26 -15.17
C GLU A 80 7.06 28.91 -14.53
N ILE A 81 5.81 28.77 -14.12
CA ILE A 81 5.20 27.51 -13.69
C ILE A 81 4.16 27.13 -14.73
N ARG A 82 4.30 25.94 -15.33
CA ARG A 82 3.44 25.40 -16.39
C ARG A 82 2.52 24.28 -15.95
N ALA A 83 2.71 23.77 -14.76
CA ALA A 83 1.88 22.70 -14.20
C ALA A 83 1.35 23.09 -12.82
N HIS A 84 0.09 22.75 -12.57
CA HIS A 84 -0.63 23.01 -11.33
C HIS A 84 -1.09 21.69 -10.71
N GLU A 85 -1.48 21.74 -9.46
CA GLU A 85 -2.05 20.61 -8.76
C GLU A 85 -3.31 20.11 -9.46
N GLY A 86 -3.40 18.80 -9.68
CA GLY A 86 -4.47 18.16 -10.43
C GLY A 86 -4.18 17.97 -11.92
N ASP A 87 -3.15 18.62 -12.50
CA ASP A 87 -2.82 18.49 -13.90
C ASP A 87 -2.24 17.12 -14.24
N ARG A 88 -2.66 16.60 -15.38
CA ARG A 88 -2.05 15.40 -15.98
C ARG A 88 -0.84 15.80 -16.81
N VAL A 89 0.28 15.14 -16.56
CA VAL A 89 1.55 15.42 -17.23
C VAL A 89 2.08 14.17 -17.92
N GLN A 90 2.80 14.39 -19.02
CA GLN A 90 3.49 13.34 -19.79
C GLN A 90 4.97 13.28 -19.41
N VAL A 91 5.62 12.15 -19.71
CA VAL A 91 7.07 12.01 -19.51
C VAL A 91 7.81 13.09 -20.31
N GLY A 92 8.76 13.77 -19.66
CA GLY A 92 9.56 14.83 -20.26
C GLY A 92 8.85 16.19 -20.41
N GLN A 93 7.56 16.29 -20.07
CA GLN A 93 6.83 17.56 -20.10
C GLN A 93 7.47 18.57 -19.16
N VAL A 94 7.64 19.82 -19.62
CA VAL A 94 8.19 20.91 -18.80
C VAL A 94 7.12 21.37 -17.80
N LEU A 95 7.47 21.36 -16.53
CA LEU A 95 6.61 21.73 -15.41
C LEU A 95 6.88 23.14 -14.91
N ALA A 96 8.17 23.52 -14.87
CA ALA A 96 8.62 24.86 -14.53
C ALA A 96 9.91 25.22 -15.26
N ILE A 97 10.17 26.50 -15.37
CA ILE A 97 11.36 27.06 -16.01
C ILE A 97 12.04 27.97 -15.02
N LEU A 98 13.34 27.75 -14.81
CA LEU A 98 14.23 28.65 -14.08
C LEU A 98 14.79 29.70 -15.03
N ASP A 99 15.31 30.79 -14.48
CA ASP A 99 16.11 31.75 -15.23
C ASP A 99 17.31 31.05 -15.84
N ASP A 100 17.37 31.02 -17.16
CA ASP A 100 18.38 30.30 -17.93
C ASP A 100 19.44 31.21 -18.58
N ALA A 101 19.42 32.52 -18.33
CA ALA A 101 20.25 33.50 -19.03
C ALA A 101 21.74 33.17 -18.91
N GLN A 102 22.22 32.84 -17.70
CA GLN A 102 23.61 32.48 -17.48
C GLN A 102 23.99 31.14 -18.11
N SER A 103 23.13 30.12 -17.94
CA SER A 103 23.36 28.77 -18.50
C SER A 103 23.34 28.78 -20.02
N ARG A 104 22.45 29.59 -20.62
CA ARG A 104 22.37 29.79 -22.06
C ARG A 104 23.63 30.45 -22.60
N SER A 105 24.08 31.56 -21.98
CA SER A 105 25.33 32.22 -22.36
C SER A 105 26.53 31.27 -22.29
N GLY A 106 26.59 30.41 -21.24
CA GLY A 106 27.63 29.38 -21.12
C GLY A 106 27.57 28.33 -22.23
N ALA A 107 26.39 27.90 -22.64
CA ALA A 107 26.21 26.96 -23.76
C ALA A 107 26.61 27.59 -25.11
N ASP A 108 26.27 28.87 -25.32
CA ASP A 108 26.62 29.62 -26.54
C ASP A 108 28.15 29.81 -26.61
N GLN A 109 28.80 30.16 -25.51
CA GLN A 109 30.26 30.25 -25.43
C GLN A 109 30.97 28.90 -25.74
N ALA A 110 30.49 27.80 -25.16
CA ALA A 110 31.03 26.47 -25.43
C ALA A 110 30.79 26.05 -26.90
N THR A 111 29.66 26.43 -27.49
CA THR A 111 29.36 26.19 -28.93
C THR A 111 30.39 26.93 -29.82
N ALA A 112 30.70 28.18 -29.50
CA ALA A 112 31.72 28.95 -30.23
C ALA A 112 33.13 28.33 -30.09
N ALA A 113 33.47 27.81 -28.90
CA ALA A 113 34.74 27.11 -28.66
C ALA A 113 34.87 25.83 -29.51
N VAL A 114 33.78 25.04 -29.64
CA VAL A 114 33.79 23.88 -30.55
C VAL A 114 34.02 24.31 -31.99
N ALA A 115 33.34 25.35 -32.46
CA ALA A 115 33.55 25.85 -33.82
C ALA A 115 34.97 26.33 -34.09
N ALA A 116 35.62 26.94 -33.10
CA ALA A 116 37.05 27.33 -33.21
C ALA A 116 37.97 26.11 -33.29
N ALA A 117 37.79 25.12 -32.40
CA ALA A 117 38.56 23.88 -32.38
C ALA A 117 38.38 23.04 -33.67
N GLU A 118 37.19 23.05 -34.28
CA GLU A 118 36.97 22.44 -35.60
C GLU A 118 37.78 23.08 -36.70
N LYS A 119 37.91 24.41 -36.69
CA LYS A 119 38.75 25.13 -37.66
C LYS A 119 40.24 24.84 -37.47
N GLU A 120 40.70 24.77 -36.21
CA GLU A 120 42.08 24.40 -35.88
C GLU A 120 42.42 22.97 -36.34
N LEU A 121 41.52 22.01 -36.10
CA LEU A 121 41.70 20.63 -36.60
C LEU A 121 41.73 20.60 -38.13
N SER A 122 40.83 21.33 -38.82
CA SER A 122 40.84 21.40 -40.28
C SER A 122 42.10 22.00 -40.86
N ALA A 123 42.70 23.01 -40.21
CA ALA A 123 44.02 23.57 -40.59
C ALA A 123 45.13 22.53 -40.39
N ALA A 124 45.18 21.86 -39.23
CA ALA A 124 46.15 20.82 -38.95
C ALA A 124 46.05 19.61 -39.90
N ASP A 125 44.84 19.20 -40.27
CA ASP A 125 44.61 18.15 -41.28
C ASP A 125 45.13 18.57 -42.67
N SER A 126 45.00 19.83 -43.05
CA SER A 126 45.51 20.36 -44.30
C SER A 126 47.06 20.39 -44.30
N ASP A 127 47.67 20.80 -43.18
CA ASP A 127 49.15 20.78 -43.02
C ASP A 127 49.67 19.34 -43.06
N LEU A 128 49.03 18.40 -42.42
CA LEU A 128 49.41 16.99 -42.46
C LEU A 128 49.29 16.41 -43.88
N ALA A 129 48.21 16.74 -44.61
CA ALA A 129 48.05 16.32 -45.99
C ALA A 129 49.16 16.84 -46.91
N LEU A 130 49.58 18.12 -46.72
CA LEU A 130 50.72 18.72 -47.43
C LEU A 130 52.03 18.02 -47.09
N ALA A 131 52.33 17.82 -45.78
CA ALA A 131 53.54 17.12 -45.33
C ALA A 131 53.57 15.68 -45.84
N GLY A 132 52.43 14.95 -45.82
CA GLY A 132 52.30 13.58 -46.34
C GLY A 132 52.56 13.48 -47.83
N SER A 133 52.04 14.42 -48.64
CA SER A 133 52.29 14.45 -50.08
C SER A 133 53.77 14.75 -50.38
N THR A 134 54.41 15.62 -49.57
CA THR A 134 55.84 15.94 -49.70
C THR A 134 56.69 14.73 -49.32
N LEU A 135 56.40 14.06 -48.18
CA LEU A 135 57.12 12.85 -47.77
C LEU A 135 57.03 11.75 -48.85
N LYS A 136 55.88 11.51 -49.41
CA LYS A 136 55.70 10.51 -50.48
C LYS A 136 56.58 10.83 -51.70
N ARG A 137 56.66 12.07 -52.09
CA ARG A 137 57.55 12.55 -53.21
C ARG A 137 59.01 12.33 -52.90
N TYR A 138 59.47 12.72 -51.69
CA TYR A 138 60.87 12.56 -51.31
C TYR A 138 61.22 11.08 -51.10
N GLN A 139 60.31 10.22 -50.68
CA GLN A 139 60.56 8.79 -50.61
C GLN A 139 60.90 8.21 -52.00
N GLN A 140 60.11 8.60 -53.03
CA GLN A 140 60.36 8.15 -54.38
C GLN A 140 61.75 8.67 -54.95
N LEU A 141 62.13 9.90 -54.57
CA LEU A 141 63.48 10.45 -54.94
C LEU A 141 64.58 9.75 -54.19
N TYR A 142 64.41 9.41 -52.94
CA TYR A 142 65.39 8.70 -52.12
C TYR A 142 65.59 7.28 -52.64
N GLU A 143 64.58 6.57 -53.03
CA GLU A 143 64.64 5.26 -53.69
C GLU A 143 65.49 5.34 -54.99
N LYS A 144 65.33 6.46 -55.71
CA LYS A 144 66.12 6.73 -56.92
C LYS A 144 67.54 7.30 -56.66
N LYS A 145 67.97 7.42 -55.40
CA LYS A 145 69.21 8.03 -54.92
C LYS A 145 69.40 9.48 -55.38
N SER A 146 68.28 10.22 -55.54
CA SER A 146 68.29 11.60 -56.06
C SER A 146 68.28 12.66 -54.94
N VAL A 147 68.19 12.25 -53.68
CA VAL A 147 68.26 13.09 -52.46
C VAL A 147 69.14 12.43 -51.42
N SER A 148 69.69 13.23 -50.49
CA SER A 148 70.53 12.74 -49.40
C SER A 148 69.70 12.09 -48.26
N PRO A 149 70.28 11.18 -47.48
CA PRO A 149 69.62 10.63 -46.29
C PRO A 149 69.15 11.72 -45.31
N GLN A 150 69.94 12.77 -45.11
CA GLN A 150 69.67 13.88 -44.21
C GLN A 150 68.40 14.66 -44.66
N GLU A 151 68.30 14.96 -45.97
CA GLU A 151 67.12 15.66 -46.51
C GLU A 151 65.87 14.81 -46.37
N PHE A 152 65.96 13.48 -46.58
CA PHE A 152 64.82 12.58 -46.38
C PHE A 152 64.40 12.52 -44.91
N ASP A 153 65.36 12.43 -43.97
CA ASP A 153 65.07 12.40 -42.54
C ASP A 153 64.43 13.72 -42.05
N GLU A 154 64.85 14.86 -42.60
CA GLU A 154 64.19 16.14 -42.26
C GLU A 154 62.75 16.20 -42.72
N ILE A 155 62.43 15.75 -43.93
CA ILE A 155 61.08 15.72 -44.42
C ILE A 155 60.21 14.74 -43.61
N LYS A 156 60.77 13.58 -43.24
CA LYS A 156 60.05 12.61 -42.35
C LYS A 156 59.75 13.20 -40.98
N ALA A 157 60.72 13.94 -40.37
CA ALA A 157 60.51 14.62 -39.11
C ALA A 157 59.43 15.72 -39.20
N ARG A 158 59.37 16.46 -40.34
CA ARG A 158 58.28 17.43 -40.61
C ARG A 158 56.93 16.77 -40.67
N TYR A 159 56.76 15.61 -41.33
CA TYR A 159 55.55 14.85 -41.39
C TYR A 159 55.10 14.41 -39.97
N GLN A 160 56.04 13.85 -39.19
CA GLN A 160 55.75 13.43 -37.80
C GLN A 160 55.34 14.61 -36.93
N SER A 161 55.94 15.79 -37.13
CA SER A 161 55.55 17.02 -36.42
C SER A 161 54.14 17.47 -36.80
N ALA A 162 53.76 17.39 -38.10
CA ALA A 162 52.43 17.73 -38.56
C ALA A 162 51.38 16.73 -38.04
N GLU A 163 51.70 15.44 -38.00
CA GLU A 163 50.84 14.39 -37.42
C GLU A 163 50.58 14.64 -35.93
N ALA A 164 51.65 14.95 -35.15
CA ALA A 164 51.51 15.29 -33.74
C ALA A 164 50.64 16.54 -33.51
N ARG A 165 50.81 17.59 -34.38
CA ARG A 165 49.97 18.78 -34.31
C ARG A 165 48.50 18.46 -34.59
N ARG A 166 48.21 17.63 -35.61
CA ARG A 166 46.84 17.20 -35.91
C ARG A 166 46.22 16.42 -34.75
N ASP A 167 47.02 15.55 -34.11
CA ASP A 167 46.53 14.78 -32.94
C ASP A 167 46.27 15.70 -31.74
N MET A 168 47.07 16.72 -31.51
CA MET A 168 46.80 17.76 -30.51
C MET A 168 45.53 18.55 -30.83
N ALA A 169 45.31 18.98 -32.06
CA ALA A 169 44.10 19.71 -32.47
C ALA A 169 42.87 18.84 -32.32
N ARG A 170 42.96 17.55 -32.65
CA ARG A 170 41.86 16.57 -32.44
C ARG A 170 41.53 16.39 -30.96
N ALA A 171 42.53 16.34 -30.09
CA ALA A 171 42.31 16.28 -28.65
C ALA A 171 41.66 17.57 -28.13
N GLY A 172 42.07 18.73 -28.65
CA GLY A 172 41.43 20.03 -28.34
C GLY A 172 39.97 20.08 -28.74
N GLN A 173 39.61 19.56 -29.94
CA GLN A 173 38.23 19.45 -30.37
C GLN A 173 37.40 18.53 -29.43
N ALA A 174 37.96 17.39 -29.04
CA ALA A 174 37.31 16.48 -28.10
C ALA A 174 37.04 17.16 -26.74
N GLN A 175 38.01 17.94 -26.25
CA GLN A 175 37.83 18.73 -25.01
C GLN A 175 36.75 19.79 -25.14
N ALA A 176 36.70 20.53 -26.23
CA ALA A 176 35.67 21.54 -26.49
C ALA A 176 34.25 20.90 -26.57
N ASN A 177 34.14 19.74 -27.22
CA ASN A 177 32.88 18.99 -27.29
C ASN A 177 32.42 18.51 -25.89
N ALA A 178 33.33 18.05 -25.04
CA ALA A 178 32.99 17.69 -23.68
C ALA A 178 32.50 18.89 -22.85
N ALA A 179 33.15 20.05 -23.00
CA ALA A 179 32.70 21.30 -22.36
C ALA A 179 31.31 21.75 -22.84
N LEU A 180 31.04 21.63 -24.15
CA LEU A 180 29.70 21.92 -24.71
C LEU A 180 28.63 20.99 -24.15
N THR A 181 28.95 19.70 -24.02
CA THR A 181 28.01 18.71 -23.43
C THR A 181 27.67 19.08 -22.00
N GLN A 182 28.68 19.45 -21.20
CA GLN A 182 28.50 19.90 -19.82
C GLN A 182 27.60 21.16 -19.74
N ALA A 183 27.88 22.17 -20.59
CA ALA A 183 27.13 23.43 -20.61
C ALA A 183 25.66 23.19 -21.01
N ARG A 184 25.41 22.33 -22.01
CA ARG A 184 24.06 21.92 -22.43
C ARG A 184 23.32 21.17 -21.35
N THR A 185 23.99 20.30 -20.59
CA THR A 185 23.40 19.60 -19.46
C THR A 185 22.97 20.59 -18.38
N SER A 186 23.84 21.57 -18.03
CA SER A 186 23.51 22.64 -17.08
C SER A 186 22.33 23.49 -17.54
N LEU A 187 22.24 23.83 -18.81
CA LEU A 187 21.09 24.51 -19.41
C LEU A 187 19.85 23.60 -19.36
N GLY A 188 19.99 22.29 -19.56
CA GLY A 188 18.89 21.33 -19.42
C GLY A 188 18.25 21.32 -18.03
N TYR A 189 19.06 21.52 -16.99
CA TYR A 189 18.59 21.55 -15.60
C TYR A 189 17.75 22.79 -15.25
N THR A 190 17.80 23.84 -16.05
CA THR A 190 16.91 25.00 -15.86
C THR A 190 15.46 24.73 -16.24
N ARG A 191 15.19 23.63 -16.93
CA ARG A 191 13.84 23.19 -17.32
C ARG A 191 13.47 21.97 -16.50
N ILE A 192 12.61 22.18 -15.50
CA ILE A 192 12.11 21.12 -14.62
C ILE A 192 11.10 20.28 -15.38
N ARG A 193 11.34 18.96 -15.49
CA ARG A 193 10.53 18.05 -16.31
C ARG A 193 9.96 16.91 -15.49
N ALA A 194 8.81 16.38 -15.95
CA ALA A 194 8.19 15.19 -15.38
C ALA A 194 9.03 13.94 -15.72
N PRO A 195 9.40 13.10 -14.72
CA PRO A 195 10.18 11.89 -14.96
C PRO A 195 9.34 10.76 -15.58
N PHE A 196 8.04 10.76 -15.34
CA PHE A 196 7.06 9.82 -15.90
C PHE A 196 5.70 10.51 -16.09
N ALA A 197 4.78 9.84 -16.78
CA ALA A 197 3.42 10.32 -16.97
C ALA A 197 2.58 10.07 -15.70
N GLY A 198 1.88 11.11 -15.21
CA GLY A 198 1.10 11.02 -13.97
C GLY A 198 0.26 12.25 -13.72
N ILE A 199 -0.11 12.45 -12.46
CA ILE A 199 -0.82 13.64 -11.99
C ILE A 199 0.07 14.38 -10.99
N VAL A 200 0.10 15.70 -11.09
CA VAL A 200 0.74 16.58 -10.10
C VAL A 200 -0.15 16.60 -8.85
N THR A 201 0.34 16.08 -7.75
CA THR A 201 -0.40 16.03 -6.48
C THR A 201 -0.07 17.21 -5.57
N GLU A 202 1.12 17.79 -5.74
CA GLU A 202 1.56 18.90 -4.90
C GLU A 202 2.52 19.82 -5.67
N LYS A 203 2.36 21.12 -5.50
CA LYS A 203 3.25 22.19 -5.97
C LYS A 203 3.80 22.93 -4.75
N LYS A 204 5.12 22.85 -4.52
CA LYS A 204 5.78 23.39 -3.33
C LYS A 204 6.36 24.80 -3.50
N VAL A 205 6.27 25.36 -4.70
CA VAL A 205 6.94 26.61 -5.06
C VAL A 205 6.04 27.51 -5.90
N ASP A 206 6.32 28.80 -5.90
CA ASP A 206 5.67 29.79 -6.73
C ASP A 206 6.67 30.51 -7.65
N ALA A 207 6.15 31.14 -8.73
CA ALA A 207 6.97 31.99 -9.59
C ALA A 207 7.61 33.13 -8.80
N GLY A 208 8.85 33.44 -9.09
CA GLY A 208 9.68 34.41 -8.36
C GLY A 208 10.48 33.83 -7.19
N MET A 209 10.21 32.58 -6.75
CA MET A 209 11.03 31.93 -5.73
C MET A 209 12.38 31.48 -6.29
N LEU A 210 13.40 31.48 -5.43
CA LEU A 210 14.71 30.94 -5.74
C LEU A 210 14.71 29.42 -5.52
N ALA A 211 14.95 28.65 -6.58
CA ALA A 211 15.18 27.21 -6.50
C ALA A 211 16.68 26.94 -6.27
N SER A 212 16.96 25.88 -5.50
CA SER A 212 18.32 25.38 -5.23
C SER A 212 18.37 23.86 -5.51
N PRO A 213 19.54 23.30 -5.82
CA PRO A 213 19.71 21.87 -6.00
C PRO A 213 19.20 21.06 -4.81
N GLY A 214 18.35 20.05 -5.07
CA GLY A 214 17.69 19.22 -4.06
C GLY A 214 16.38 19.79 -3.51
N MET A 215 16.01 21.04 -3.80
CA MET A 215 14.74 21.63 -3.37
C MET A 215 13.57 20.96 -4.12
N PRO A 216 12.61 20.35 -3.43
CA PRO A 216 11.45 19.75 -4.08
C PRO A 216 10.54 20.84 -4.64
N ILE A 217 10.15 20.68 -5.92
CA ILE A 217 9.31 21.62 -6.67
C ILE A 217 7.91 21.06 -6.84
N PHE A 218 7.79 19.80 -7.30
CA PHE A 218 6.53 19.11 -7.53
C PHE A 218 6.56 17.71 -6.94
N THR A 219 5.38 17.20 -6.57
CA THR A 219 5.15 15.78 -6.34
C THR A 219 4.26 15.25 -7.47
N ILE A 220 4.67 14.16 -8.11
CA ILE A 220 3.93 13.51 -9.20
C ILE A 220 3.65 12.07 -8.82
N GLU A 221 2.41 11.63 -9.02
CA GLU A 221 1.97 10.25 -8.81
C GLU A 221 1.55 9.58 -10.12
N ASP A 222 1.97 8.33 -10.30
CA ASP A 222 1.48 7.48 -11.39
C ASP A 222 0.08 6.96 -11.05
N THR A 223 -0.92 7.39 -11.80
CA THR A 223 -2.32 7.02 -11.59
C THR A 223 -2.75 5.73 -12.29
N ARG A 224 -1.85 5.04 -13.00
CA ARG A 224 -2.14 3.78 -13.69
C ARG A 224 -2.15 2.58 -12.76
N SER A 225 -1.42 2.67 -11.67
CA SER A 225 -1.27 1.57 -10.70
C SER A 225 -1.33 2.08 -9.27
N HIS A 226 -2.13 1.40 -8.47
CA HIS A 226 -2.29 1.72 -7.05
C HIS A 226 -2.01 0.47 -6.21
N ARG A 227 -1.61 0.69 -4.97
CA ARG A 227 -1.39 -0.31 -3.95
C ARG A 227 -2.17 0.05 -2.71
N LEU A 228 -2.70 -0.95 -2.04
CA LEU A 228 -3.14 -0.78 -0.67
C LEU A 228 -1.96 -1.12 0.25
N GLU A 229 -1.54 -0.16 1.04
CA GLU A 229 -0.52 -0.34 2.09
C GLU A 229 -1.25 -0.60 3.40
N VAL A 230 -1.17 -1.85 3.87
CA VAL A 230 -1.82 -2.29 5.11
C VAL A 230 -0.79 -2.64 6.18
N THR A 231 -1.16 -2.45 7.44
CA THR A 231 -0.37 -2.87 8.59
C THR A 231 -0.88 -4.20 9.11
N VAL A 232 0.04 -5.14 9.32
CA VAL A 232 -0.25 -6.48 9.85
C VAL A 232 0.59 -6.72 11.08
N ASP A 233 -0.03 -7.15 12.17
CA ASP A 233 0.66 -7.44 13.43
C ASP A 233 1.69 -8.56 13.27
N GLU A 234 2.77 -8.50 14.03
CA GLU A 234 3.86 -9.49 14.00
C GLU A 234 3.35 -10.92 14.21
N SER A 235 2.41 -11.11 15.14
CA SER A 235 1.81 -12.42 15.44
C SER A 235 1.06 -13.03 14.25
N GLU A 236 0.54 -12.20 13.37
CA GLU A 236 -0.29 -12.55 12.23
C GLU A 236 0.48 -12.64 10.89
N LEU A 237 1.71 -12.13 10.86
CA LEU A 237 2.52 -12.05 9.64
C LEU A 237 2.71 -13.41 8.95
N ARG A 238 2.75 -14.50 9.73
CA ARG A 238 2.89 -15.87 9.21
C ARG A 238 1.74 -16.28 8.29
N GLN A 239 0.59 -15.62 8.39
CA GLN A 239 -0.60 -15.88 7.57
C GLN A 239 -0.54 -15.16 6.22
N VAL A 240 0.36 -14.18 6.06
CA VAL A 240 0.50 -13.39 4.83
C VAL A 240 1.70 -13.90 4.03
N ARG A 241 1.48 -14.20 2.74
CA ARG A 241 2.51 -14.70 1.85
C ARG A 241 2.64 -13.82 0.62
N LEU A 242 3.86 -13.69 0.14
CA LEU A 242 4.12 -13.02 -1.14
C LEU A 242 3.38 -13.73 -2.28
N GLY A 243 2.73 -12.97 -3.15
CA GLY A 243 1.94 -13.51 -4.26
C GLY A 243 0.53 -13.96 -3.89
N GLN A 244 0.16 -13.94 -2.60
CA GLN A 244 -1.17 -14.33 -2.14
C GLN A 244 -2.24 -13.38 -2.69
N ALA A 245 -3.35 -13.95 -3.17
CA ALA A 245 -4.55 -13.18 -3.50
C ALA A 245 -5.21 -12.67 -2.22
N SER A 246 -5.59 -11.41 -2.21
CA SER A 246 -6.25 -10.75 -1.09
C SER A 246 -7.44 -9.94 -1.60
N PRO A 247 -8.66 -10.32 -1.27
CA PRO A 247 -9.80 -9.46 -1.53
C PRO A 247 -9.63 -8.14 -0.77
N VAL A 248 -9.77 -7.03 -1.49
CA VAL A 248 -9.62 -5.68 -0.96
C VAL A 248 -10.94 -4.93 -1.11
N THR A 249 -11.40 -4.33 -0.04
CA THR A 249 -12.60 -3.48 -0.04
C THR A 249 -12.18 -2.03 0.19
N ILE A 250 -12.63 -1.12 -0.66
CA ILE A 250 -12.39 0.33 -0.54
C ILE A 250 -13.71 0.98 -0.18
N ASP A 251 -13.78 1.61 1.00
CA ASP A 251 -15.03 2.14 1.55
C ASP A 251 -15.64 3.21 0.65
N ALA A 252 -14.82 4.08 0.07
CA ALA A 252 -15.26 5.15 -0.85
C ALA A 252 -15.85 4.64 -2.17
N LEU A 253 -15.65 3.37 -2.52
CA LEU A 253 -16.20 2.76 -3.74
C LEU A 253 -17.48 1.97 -3.48
N GLY A 254 -18.14 2.16 -2.34
CA GLY A 254 -19.39 1.48 -1.99
C GLY A 254 -19.21 -0.01 -1.66
N ASN A 255 -18.14 -0.37 -0.98
CA ASN A 255 -17.79 -1.73 -0.57
C ASN A 255 -17.57 -2.72 -1.73
N VAL A 256 -17.23 -2.25 -2.89
CA VAL A 256 -16.83 -3.10 -4.01
C VAL A 256 -15.56 -3.86 -3.65
N SER A 257 -15.60 -5.19 -3.79
CA SER A 257 -14.43 -6.04 -3.56
C SER A 257 -13.55 -6.08 -4.81
N LEU A 258 -12.31 -5.62 -4.67
CA LEU A 258 -11.28 -5.70 -5.69
C LEU A 258 -10.37 -6.91 -5.42
N SER A 259 -9.91 -7.57 -6.47
CA SER A 259 -8.94 -8.66 -6.33
C SER A 259 -7.53 -8.07 -6.24
N GLY A 260 -7.01 -7.95 -5.02
CA GLY A 260 -5.63 -7.54 -4.78
C GLY A 260 -4.65 -8.72 -4.76
N LYS A 261 -3.35 -8.42 -4.89
CA LYS A 261 -2.27 -9.39 -4.78
C LYS A 261 -1.14 -8.83 -3.91
N VAL A 262 -0.68 -9.62 -2.95
CA VAL A 262 0.47 -9.25 -2.11
C VAL A 262 1.74 -9.23 -2.97
N VAL A 263 2.37 -8.06 -3.10
CA VAL A 263 3.60 -7.89 -3.90
C VAL A 263 4.83 -7.64 -3.05
N GLN A 264 4.63 -7.15 -1.83
CA GLN A 264 5.75 -6.86 -0.94
C GLN A 264 5.32 -6.97 0.52
N ILE A 265 6.18 -7.57 1.32
CA ILE A 265 6.15 -7.53 2.78
C ILE A 265 7.44 -6.80 3.16
N VAL A 266 7.34 -5.64 3.80
CA VAL A 266 8.52 -4.87 4.22
C VAL A 266 9.16 -5.60 5.40
N PRO A 267 10.46 -5.97 5.32
CA PRO A 267 11.09 -6.85 6.33
C PRO A 267 11.46 -6.15 7.63
N VAL A 268 11.01 -4.91 7.83
CA VAL A 268 11.27 -4.10 9.03
C VAL A 268 9.95 -3.78 9.70
N ALA A 269 9.80 -4.19 10.96
CA ALA A 269 8.65 -3.84 11.77
C ALA A 269 8.76 -2.38 12.24
N ASP A 270 7.62 -1.72 12.32
CA ASP A 270 7.51 -0.47 13.08
C ASP A 270 7.57 -0.80 14.58
N PRO A 271 8.59 -0.31 15.31
CA PRO A 271 8.74 -0.64 16.71
C PRO A 271 7.65 -0.07 17.62
N ALA A 272 6.98 1.01 17.19
CA ALA A 272 5.93 1.64 17.97
C ALA A 272 4.62 0.84 17.91
N SER A 273 4.27 0.32 16.72
CA SER A 273 3.04 -0.45 16.51
C SER A 273 3.25 -1.96 16.51
N ARG A 274 4.49 -2.45 16.50
CA ARG A 274 4.87 -3.88 16.35
C ARG A 274 4.19 -4.53 15.15
N SER A 275 4.09 -3.78 14.06
CA SER A 275 3.43 -4.23 12.84
C SER A 275 4.36 -4.15 11.63
N PHE A 276 4.05 -4.94 10.62
CA PHE A 276 4.74 -4.97 9.35
C PHE A 276 3.89 -4.32 8.27
N LEU A 277 4.53 -3.58 7.38
CA LEU A 277 3.88 -3.00 6.22
C LEU A 277 3.79 -4.05 5.11
N VAL A 278 2.57 -4.34 4.68
CA VAL A 278 2.28 -5.23 3.56
C VAL A 278 1.69 -4.41 2.42
N LYS A 279 2.24 -4.57 1.21
CA LYS A 279 1.77 -3.87 0.02
C LYS A 279 0.99 -4.85 -0.87
N VAL A 280 -0.23 -4.48 -1.16
CA VAL A 280 -1.16 -5.25 -1.98
C VAL A 280 -1.44 -4.46 -3.26
N ASP A 281 -0.99 -4.95 -4.41
CA ASP A 281 -1.30 -4.33 -5.71
C ASP A 281 -2.79 -4.46 -6.00
N LEU A 282 -3.37 -3.37 -6.50
CA LEU A 282 -4.77 -3.29 -6.89
C LEU A 282 -4.90 -3.33 -8.42
N PRO A 283 -6.00 -3.87 -8.94
CA PRO A 283 -6.29 -3.76 -10.36
C PRO A 283 -6.49 -2.29 -10.74
N ALA A 284 -6.20 -1.97 -12.00
CA ALA A 284 -6.40 -0.62 -12.51
C ALA A 284 -7.90 -0.25 -12.44
N ASP A 285 -8.21 0.79 -11.69
CA ASP A 285 -9.55 1.37 -11.60
C ASP A 285 -9.42 2.89 -11.56
N ALA A 286 -10.10 3.56 -12.50
CA ALA A 286 -10.03 5.01 -12.64
C ALA A 286 -10.61 5.78 -11.44
N ARG A 287 -11.32 5.13 -10.54
CA ARG A 287 -11.89 5.70 -9.31
C ARG A 287 -10.91 5.69 -8.15
N LEU A 288 -9.84 4.88 -8.22
CA LEU A 288 -8.83 4.83 -7.17
C LEU A 288 -8.07 6.16 -7.10
N ARG A 289 -7.80 6.58 -5.87
CA ARG A 289 -6.99 7.77 -5.55
C ARG A 289 -6.11 7.45 -4.36
N SER A 290 -4.92 8.02 -4.33
CA SER A 290 -4.10 8.00 -3.11
C SER A 290 -4.85 8.65 -1.96
N GLY A 291 -4.70 8.08 -0.76
CA GLY A 291 -5.37 8.54 0.45
C GLY A 291 -6.69 7.84 0.77
N LEU A 292 -7.28 7.06 -0.15
CA LEU A 292 -8.48 6.29 0.15
C LEU A 292 -8.19 5.21 1.18
N PHE A 293 -9.11 5.05 2.13
CA PHE A 293 -9.05 3.97 3.12
C PHE A 293 -9.57 2.66 2.53
N GLY A 294 -8.92 1.55 2.89
CA GLY A 294 -9.30 0.23 2.44
C GLY A 294 -8.95 -0.87 3.43
N ARG A 295 -9.55 -2.03 3.20
CA ARG A 295 -9.34 -3.25 3.99
C ARG A 295 -8.94 -4.39 3.08
N ALA A 296 -7.87 -5.08 3.45
CA ALA A 296 -7.42 -6.31 2.79
C ALA A 296 -7.75 -7.51 3.68
N ARG A 297 -8.17 -8.62 3.08
CA ARG A 297 -8.45 -9.87 3.78
C ARG A 297 -7.47 -10.94 3.35
N PHE A 298 -6.78 -11.54 4.33
CA PHE A 298 -5.82 -12.61 4.13
C PHE A 298 -6.40 -13.90 4.70
N SER A 299 -6.41 -14.97 3.91
CA SER A 299 -6.94 -16.26 4.35
C SER A 299 -6.03 -16.87 5.42
N ARG A 300 -6.61 -17.24 6.56
CA ARG A 300 -5.99 -18.05 7.62
C ARG A 300 -6.30 -19.54 7.47
N GLY A 301 -7.07 -19.92 6.46
CA GLY A 301 -7.59 -21.25 6.28
C GLY A 301 -9.05 -21.32 6.68
N GLU A 302 -9.45 -22.39 7.34
CA GLU A 302 -10.82 -22.63 7.80
C GLU A 302 -10.85 -22.86 9.31
N ARG A 303 -11.94 -22.46 9.93
CA ARG A 303 -12.24 -22.73 11.34
C ARG A 303 -13.62 -23.32 11.52
N PRO A 304 -13.81 -24.20 12.52
CA PRO A 304 -15.15 -24.65 12.87
C PRO A 304 -15.96 -23.50 13.46
N ALA A 305 -17.17 -23.33 12.98
CA ALA A 305 -18.14 -22.37 13.50
C ALA A 305 -19.51 -23.01 13.58
N LEU A 306 -20.27 -22.64 14.60
CA LEU A 306 -21.65 -23.11 14.78
C LEU A 306 -22.56 -22.09 14.06
N LEU A 307 -23.18 -22.52 12.97
CA LEU A 307 -24.04 -21.67 12.16
C LEU A 307 -25.52 -22.06 12.35
N ILE A 308 -26.37 -21.05 12.46
CA ILE A 308 -27.82 -21.19 12.43
C ILE A 308 -28.43 -20.22 11.41
N PRO A 309 -29.59 -20.54 10.82
CA PRO A 309 -30.31 -19.58 10.01
C PRO A 309 -30.72 -18.34 10.83
N ARG A 310 -30.60 -17.15 10.22
CA ARG A 310 -31.04 -15.91 10.89
C ARG A 310 -32.51 -15.95 11.30
N THR A 311 -33.36 -16.73 10.60
CA THR A 311 -34.75 -16.94 10.90
C THR A 311 -35.00 -17.65 12.24
N SER A 312 -33.97 -18.30 12.82
CA SER A 312 -34.04 -18.96 14.13
C SER A 312 -33.95 -18.00 15.31
N LEU A 313 -33.53 -16.74 15.03
CA LEU A 313 -33.35 -15.74 16.07
C LEU A 313 -34.65 -15.16 16.54
N VAL A 314 -34.74 -14.98 17.86
CA VAL A 314 -35.84 -14.28 18.54
C VAL A 314 -35.26 -13.06 19.24
N GLU A 315 -35.81 -11.90 18.97
CA GLU A 315 -35.38 -10.65 19.62
C GLU A 315 -36.32 -10.36 20.79
N ARG A 316 -35.77 -10.17 21.99
CA ARG A 316 -36.51 -9.76 23.19
C ARG A 316 -35.85 -8.48 23.74
N GLY A 317 -36.35 -7.35 23.29
CA GLY A 317 -35.73 -6.05 23.55
C GLY A 317 -34.32 -5.96 22.92
N GLN A 318 -33.28 -5.85 23.73
CA GLN A 318 -31.90 -5.82 23.24
C GLN A 318 -31.22 -7.19 23.27
N LEU A 319 -31.90 -8.23 23.74
CA LEU A 319 -31.33 -9.58 23.85
C LEU A 319 -31.73 -10.43 22.65
N GLN A 320 -30.75 -11.17 22.12
CA GLN A 320 -30.94 -12.12 21.03
C GLN A 320 -30.93 -13.53 21.61
N GLY A 321 -31.96 -14.31 21.30
CA GLY A 321 -32.15 -15.67 21.79
C GLY A 321 -32.59 -16.62 20.70
N ILE A 322 -32.56 -17.90 21.04
CA ILE A 322 -33.06 -19.01 20.21
C ILE A 322 -33.85 -19.97 21.07
N TYR A 323 -34.79 -20.69 20.47
CA TYR A 323 -35.45 -21.78 21.16
C TYR A 323 -34.68 -23.07 20.94
N VAL A 324 -34.14 -23.64 22.04
CA VAL A 324 -33.44 -24.93 22.07
C VAL A 324 -34.37 -25.99 22.61
N LEU A 325 -34.41 -27.16 21.99
CA LEU A 325 -35.25 -28.29 22.42
C LEU A 325 -34.48 -29.19 23.40
N ASP A 326 -35.12 -29.52 24.49
CA ASP A 326 -34.58 -30.51 25.43
C ASP A 326 -34.85 -31.97 24.94
N ALA A 327 -34.41 -32.96 25.74
CA ALA A 327 -34.64 -34.38 25.45
C ALA A 327 -36.12 -34.76 25.32
N ASN A 328 -37.05 -34.01 25.94
CA ASN A 328 -38.47 -34.20 25.90
C ASN A 328 -39.17 -33.37 24.79
N GLN A 329 -38.39 -32.73 23.92
CA GLN A 329 -38.82 -31.82 22.84
C GLN A 329 -39.56 -30.58 23.37
N ILE A 330 -39.24 -30.12 24.57
CA ILE A 330 -39.74 -28.88 25.13
C ILE A 330 -38.81 -27.74 24.72
N ALA A 331 -39.37 -26.68 24.15
CA ALA A 331 -38.62 -25.52 23.72
C ALA A 331 -38.31 -24.61 24.91
N GLY A 332 -37.04 -24.36 25.13
CA GLY A 332 -36.50 -23.39 26.09
C GLY A 332 -35.88 -22.20 25.38
N LEU A 333 -36.27 -20.98 25.74
CA LEU A 333 -35.61 -19.78 25.24
C LEU A 333 -34.21 -19.67 25.89
N ARG A 334 -33.17 -19.60 25.06
CA ARG A 334 -31.80 -19.44 25.50
C ARG A 334 -31.17 -18.23 24.81
N TYR A 335 -30.60 -17.32 25.57
CA TYR A 335 -29.88 -16.18 25.03
C TYR A 335 -28.53 -16.62 24.49
N VAL A 336 -28.14 -16.04 23.35
CA VAL A 336 -26.93 -16.39 22.62
C VAL A 336 -26.11 -15.14 22.29
N THR A 337 -24.81 -15.34 22.20
CA THR A 337 -23.93 -14.32 21.65
C THR A 337 -23.66 -14.63 20.18
N LEU A 338 -23.98 -13.69 19.31
CA LEU A 338 -23.81 -13.85 17.88
C LEU A 338 -22.44 -13.36 17.39
N GLY A 339 -21.97 -13.99 16.34
CA GLY A 339 -20.74 -13.64 15.64
C GLY A 339 -21.01 -13.02 14.25
N LYS A 340 -20.17 -13.38 13.30
CA LYS A 340 -20.27 -12.85 11.92
C LYS A 340 -21.44 -13.50 11.17
N SER A 341 -22.08 -12.72 10.30
CA SER A 341 -23.08 -13.25 9.36
C SER A 341 -22.38 -13.91 8.16
N ALA A 342 -22.85 -15.08 7.77
CA ALA A 342 -22.44 -15.85 6.60
C ALA A 342 -23.63 -16.06 5.67
N GLY A 343 -23.95 -15.06 4.84
CA GLY A 343 -25.15 -15.04 4.00
C GLY A 343 -26.43 -15.07 4.82
N GLU A 344 -27.29 -16.10 4.63
CA GLU A 344 -28.54 -16.29 5.39
C GLU A 344 -28.33 -16.93 6.77
N GLN A 345 -27.11 -17.32 7.09
CA GLN A 345 -26.73 -17.90 8.37
C GLN A 345 -25.99 -16.89 9.24
N ILE A 346 -26.02 -17.13 10.54
CA ILE A 346 -25.29 -16.36 11.53
C ILE A 346 -24.54 -17.29 12.47
N GLU A 347 -23.33 -16.90 12.83
CA GLU A 347 -22.50 -17.63 13.75
C GLU A 347 -22.97 -17.43 15.19
N VAL A 348 -22.99 -18.50 15.97
CA VAL A 348 -23.23 -18.47 17.40
C VAL A 348 -21.91 -18.69 18.12
N LEU A 349 -21.46 -17.69 18.86
CA LEU A 349 -20.21 -17.72 19.62
C LEU A 349 -20.35 -18.39 20.99
N SER A 350 -21.52 -18.21 21.62
CA SER A 350 -21.82 -18.81 22.91
C SER A 350 -23.33 -19.00 23.12
N GLY A 351 -23.71 -19.92 23.99
CA GLY A 351 -25.11 -20.22 24.35
C GLY A 351 -25.72 -21.38 23.57
N LEU A 352 -25.00 -22.00 22.61
CA LEU A 352 -25.47 -23.17 21.85
C LEU A 352 -24.32 -24.19 21.73
N GLN A 353 -24.65 -25.48 21.78
CA GLN A 353 -23.69 -26.56 21.62
C GLN A 353 -23.90 -27.32 20.30
N ASP A 354 -22.85 -28.00 19.88
CA ASP A 354 -22.91 -28.86 18.71
C ASP A 354 -23.90 -30.03 18.93
N GLY A 355 -24.76 -30.29 17.94
CA GLY A 355 -25.76 -31.33 18.00
C GLY A 355 -27.07 -30.94 18.69
N GLU A 356 -27.17 -29.75 19.29
CA GLU A 356 -28.45 -29.29 19.88
C GLU A 356 -29.50 -28.98 18.81
N LYS A 357 -30.77 -29.32 19.13
CA LYS A 357 -31.89 -29.05 18.25
C LYS A 357 -32.43 -27.64 18.52
N VAL A 358 -32.59 -26.86 17.48
CA VAL A 358 -33.03 -25.46 17.53
C VAL A 358 -34.23 -25.28 16.63
N VAL A 359 -35.17 -24.43 17.04
CA VAL A 359 -36.32 -24.04 16.22
C VAL A 359 -35.84 -23.15 15.07
N GLY A 360 -36.06 -23.58 13.84
CA GLY A 360 -35.56 -22.89 12.63
C GLY A 360 -36.32 -21.62 12.28
N VAL A 361 -37.65 -21.58 12.52
CA VAL A 361 -38.48 -20.41 12.24
C VAL A 361 -39.53 -20.26 13.36
N PRO A 362 -39.18 -19.67 14.48
CA PRO A 362 -40.12 -19.44 15.59
C PRO A 362 -41.20 -18.41 15.24
N GLY A 363 -40.91 -17.43 14.38
CA GLY A 363 -41.77 -16.28 14.11
C GLY A 363 -42.08 -15.50 15.40
N ASP A 364 -43.28 -14.91 15.48
CA ASP A 364 -43.76 -14.17 16.67
C ASP A 364 -44.35 -15.08 17.76
N ARG A 365 -44.17 -16.40 17.64
CA ARG A 365 -44.75 -17.36 18.57
C ARG A 365 -43.93 -17.45 19.84
N GLU A 366 -44.61 -17.41 20.97
CA GLU A 366 -44.00 -17.76 22.26
C GLU A 366 -44.01 -19.27 22.45
N LEU A 367 -42.82 -19.89 22.27
CA LEU A 367 -42.64 -21.33 22.31
C LEU A 367 -42.05 -21.83 23.63
N GLY A 368 -41.70 -20.94 24.54
CA GLY A 368 -41.13 -21.29 25.83
C GLY A 368 -42.00 -22.22 26.66
N GLY A 369 -41.50 -23.38 27.07
CA GLY A 369 -42.23 -24.41 27.83
C GLY A 369 -43.20 -25.26 27.00
N LYS A 370 -43.31 -25.05 25.68
CA LYS A 370 -44.19 -25.84 24.81
C LYS A 370 -43.40 -27.01 24.18
N ARG A 371 -44.13 -28.12 23.96
CA ARG A 371 -43.60 -29.28 23.25
C ARG A 371 -43.71 -29.08 21.75
N ILE A 372 -42.62 -29.31 21.03
CA ILE A 372 -42.59 -29.20 19.56
C ILE A 372 -42.77 -30.58 18.95
N ALA A 373 -43.85 -30.76 18.16
CA ALA A 373 -44.06 -32.00 17.41
C ALA A 373 -43.11 -32.00 16.20
N LEU A 374 -42.16 -32.95 16.17
CA LEU A 374 -41.28 -33.14 15.01
C LEU A 374 -42.10 -33.74 13.87
N HIS A 375 -42.21 -33.06 12.74
CA HIS A 375 -42.59 -33.73 11.50
C HIS A 375 -41.43 -34.61 11.04
N GLN A 376 -41.72 -35.94 10.91
CA GLN A 376 -40.80 -36.88 10.26
C GLN A 376 -40.67 -36.58 8.77
#